data_76051099f5164df019e4bde6a6920ecc
#
_entry.id   76051099f5164df019e4bde6a6920ecc
#
_cell.length_a   1.000
_cell.length_b   1.000
_cell.length_c   1.000
_cell.angle_alpha   90.00
_cell.angle_beta   90.00
_cell.angle_gamma   90.00
#
_symmetry.space_group_name_H-M   'P 1'
#
loop_
_entity.id
_entity.type
_entity.pdbx_description
1 polymer ?
#
loop_
_entity_poly.entity_id
_entity_poly.type
_entity_poly.pdbx_seq_one_letter_code
_entity_poly.pdbx_strand_id
1 'polypeptide(L)'
;PRNLSAFGFVEFTNEDNYEQDQVNLQYSLFISRTAFEQNKMMQYISEYSEKDATSRFFGMVGAPITAYNGSLEHFIGSYRTYSNPIAVESGHCDNELNYNSNSCGALQTELTLQPGESKQLVFILGYVENPVEEKFNADGSMNKSRAYAMMEQYNTPEKVAAALAELKAMWDALLSKYSVKTPDDKMNRMVNIWNQYQCMVTF
;
A
#
# COMPACT_ATOMS: atom_id res chain seq x y z
N PRO A 1 -30.31 -1.29 7.42
CA PRO A 1 -28.89 -1.05 7.67
C PRO A 1 -28.11 -2.37 7.73
N ARG A 2 -26.82 -2.32 7.36
CA ARG A 2 -25.89 -3.43 7.46
C ARG A 2 -24.65 -2.98 8.22
N ASN A 3 -24.19 -3.81 9.13
CA ASN A 3 -22.88 -3.65 9.75
C ASN A 3 -21.88 -4.52 9.00
N LEU A 4 -20.75 -3.95 8.63
CA LEU A 4 -19.72 -4.57 7.82
C LEU A 4 -18.36 -4.30 8.42
N SER A 5 -17.52 -5.32 8.48
CA SER A 5 -16.08 -5.15 8.72
C SER A 5 -15.38 -5.14 7.36
N ALA A 6 -14.67 -4.08 7.05
CA ALA A 6 -13.85 -3.98 5.84
C ALA A 6 -12.38 -4.12 6.20
N PHE A 7 -11.67 -4.97 5.45
CA PHE A 7 -10.25 -5.24 5.65
C PHE A 7 -9.46 -4.81 4.43
N GLY A 8 -8.39 -4.04 4.64
CA GLY A 8 -7.34 -3.81 3.67
C GLY A 8 -6.12 -4.63 4.07
N PHE A 9 -5.47 -5.28 3.10
CA PHE A 9 -4.33 -6.13 3.38
C PHE A 9 -3.24 -5.98 2.32
N VAL A 10 -1.99 -5.94 2.78
CA VAL A 10 -0.79 -6.01 1.96
C VAL A 10 0.29 -6.77 2.71
N GLU A 11 1.03 -7.61 2.02
CA GLU A 11 2.25 -8.22 2.54
C GLU A 11 3.44 -7.30 2.23
N PHE A 12 4.28 -7.03 3.23
CA PHE A 12 5.52 -6.28 3.05
C PHE A 12 6.68 -7.22 2.80
N THR A 13 7.56 -6.83 1.89
CA THR A 13 8.86 -7.45 1.68
C THR A 13 9.96 -6.42 1.87
N ASN A 14 11.15 -6.86 2.25
CA ASN A 14 12.30 -5.98 2.49
C ASN A 14 13.29 -5.98 1.33
N GLU A 15 13.25 -7.03 0.51
CA GLU A 15 14.13 -7.23 -0.62
C GLU A 15 13.33 -7.20 -1.93
N ASP A 16 14.01 -7.00 -3.04
CA ASP A 16 13.43 -7.04 -4.37
C ASP A 16 12.99 -8.46 -4.77
N ASN A 17 13.55 -9.47 -4.09
CA ASN A 17 13.27 -10.88 -4.30
C ASN A 17 12.66 -11.49 -3.03
N TYR A 18 11.45 -12.00 -3.15
CA TYR A 18 10.72 -12.61 -2.03
C TYR A 18 11.46 -13.79 -1.39
N GLU A 19 12.13 -14.62 -2.17
CA GLU A 19 12.88 -15.76 -1.65
C GLU A 19 14.07 -15.30 -0.81
N GLN A 20 14.78 -14.26 -1.25
CA GLN A 20 15.88 -13.67 -0.50
C GLN A 20 15.38 -13.02 0.79
N ASP A 21 14.24 -12.36 0.75
CA ASP A 21 13.58 -11.78 1.92
C ASP A 21 13.27 -12.85 2.97
N GLN A 22 12.71 -13.99 2.57
CA GLN A 22 12.42 -15.12 3.47
C GLN A 22 13.70 -15.71 4.09
N VAL A 23 14.75 -15.85 3.31
CA VAL A 23 16.07 -16.33 3.80
C VAL A 23 16.64 -15.34 4.83
N ASN A 24 16.60 -14.06 4.55
CA ASN A 24 17.09 -13.03 5.46
C ASN A 24 16.32 -13.02 6.78
N LEU A 25 15.00 -13.14 6.75
CA LEU A 25 14.17 -13.26 7.96
C LEU A 25 14.47 -14.54 8.73
N GLN A 26 14.58 -15.69 8.05
CA GLN A 26 14.86 -16.98 8.68
C GLN A 26 16.19 -16.98 9.44
N TYR A 27 17.21 -16.34 8.90
CA TYR A 27 18.52 -16.27 9.53
C TYR A 27 18.75 -15.01 10.36
N SER A 28 17.72 -14.17 10.51
CA SER A 28 17.78 -12.89 11.23
C SER A 28 18.93 -12.00 10.76
N LEU A 29 19.16 -11.97 9.43
CA LEU A 29 20.20 -11.14 8.83
C LEU A 29 19.87 -9.65 8.93
N PHE A 30 18.59 -9.32 9.08
CA PHE A 30 18.10 -8.02 9.48
C PHE A 30 16.82 -8.15 10.34
N ILE A 31 16.51 -7.12 11.10
CA ILE A 31 15.32 -7.08 11.94
C ILE A 31 14.27 -6.20 11.27
N SER A 32 13.15 -6.81 10.86
CA SER A 32 11.99 -6.12 10.33
C SER A 32 10.99 -5.83 11.44
N ARG A 33 10.48 -4.61 11.48
CA ARG A 33 9.48 -4.16 12.44
C ARG A 33 8.31 -3.51 11.75
N THR A 34 7.15 -3.60 12.37
CA THR A 34 5.98 -2.79 12.00
C THR A 34 5.59 -1.83 13.10
N ALA A 35 4.97 -0.72 12.73
CA ALA A 35 4.38 0.24 13.65
C ALA A 35 3.05 0.73 13.10
N PHE A 36 2.07 0.95 13.99
CA PHE A 36 0.81 1.57 13.62
C PHE A 36 0.75 2.97 14.23
N GLU A 37 0.74 3.99 13.37
CA GLU A 37 0.73 5.38 13.78
C GLU A 37 -0.15 6.20 12.83
N GLN A 38 -0.88 7.18 13.35
CA GLN A 38 -1.69 8.10 12.55
C GLN A 38 -2.56 7.40 11.48
N ASN A 39 -3.23 6.29 11.86
CA ASN A 39 -4.05 5.45 10.98
C ASN A 39 -3.27 4.80 9.81
N LYS A 40 -2.00 4.47 10.01
CA LYS A 40 -1.13 3.84 9.01
C LYS A 40 -0.36 2.70 9.61
N MET A 41 -0.25 1.60 8.86
CA MET A 41 0.72 0.56 9.13
C MET A 41 2.02 0.86 8.38
N MET A 42 3.12 0.84 9.08
CA MET A 42 4.45 1.06 8.52
C MET A 42 5.36 -0.12 8.83
N GLN A 43 6.13 -0.54 7.84
CA GLN A 43 7.18 -1.53 7.98
C GLN A 43 8.53 -0.85 7.73
N TYR A 44 9.50 -1.18 8.56
CA TYR A 44 10.85 -0.67 8.44
C TYR A 44 11.86 -1.72 8.93
N ILE A 45 13.10 -1.60 8.46
CA ILE A 45 14.22 -2.39 8.94
C ILE A 45 14.88 -1.61 10.09
N SER A 46 15.10 -2.27 11.20
CA SER A 46 15.75 -1.66 12.34
C SER A 46 17.27 -1.58 12.17
N GLU A 47 17.93 -1.11 13.18
CA GLU A 47 19.28 -0.54 13.26
C GLU A 47 20.44 -1.26 12.53
N TYR A 48 20.33 -2.51 12.14
CA TYR A 48 21.50 -3.28 11.69
C TYR A 48 21.82 -3.16 10.20
N SER A 49 20.95 -2.61 9.38
CA SER A 49 21.30 -2.33 8.01
C SER A 49 21.69 -0.86 7.85
N GLU A 50 22.98 -0.59 7.81
CA GLU A 50 23.50 0.75 7.47
C GLU A 50 23.12 1.18 6.06
N LYS A 51 22.77 0.22 5.19
CA LYS A 51 22.49 0.45 3.78
C LYS A 51 21.01 0.64 3.46
N ASP A 52 20.12 0.16 4.32
CA ASP A 52 18.68 0.24 4.08
C ASP A 52 18.01 1.26 5.01
N ALA A 53 17.67 2.40 4.44
CA ALA A 53 16.88 3.45 5.10
C ALA A 53 15.47 3.54 4.49
N THR A 54 14.97 2.46 3.91
CA THR A 54 13.65 2.38 3.31
C THR A 54 12.57 2.13 4.34
N SER A 55 11.37 2.64 4.07
CA SER A 55 10.15 2.35 4.82
C SER A 55 9.01 2.11 3.85
N ARG A 56 8.23 1.09 4.11
CA ARG A 56 6.99 0.80 3.40
C ARG A 56 5.83 1.22 4.29
N PHE A 57 4.80 1.74 3.70
CA PHE A 57 3.62 2.13 4.48
C PHE A 57 2.33 1.75 3.75
N PHE A 58 1.32 1.42 4.54
CA PHE A 58 -0.02 1.13 4.08
C PHE A 58 -1.01 1.90 4.93
N GLY A 59 -1.83 2.70 4.30
CA GLY A 59 -2.81 3.56 4.96
C GLY A 59 -4.20 3.42 4.36
N MET A 60 -5.20 3.83 5.13
CA MET A 60 -6.59 3.89 4.69
C MET A 60 -7.17 5.26 5.00
N VAL A 61 -7.98 5.78 4.06
CA VAL A 61 -8.71 7.02 4.16
C VAL A 61 -10.20 6.78 3.92
N GLY A 62 -11.06 7.56 4.55
CA GLY A 62 -12.51 7.50 4.38
C GLY A 62 -13.27 6.93 5.57
N ALA A 63 -12.58 6.21 6.48
CA ALA A 63 -13.12 5.76 7.76
C ALA A 63 -12.00 5.62 8.80
N PRO A 64 -12.32 5.66 10.11
CA PRO A 64 -11.35 5.39 11.16
C PRO A 64 -10.94 3.92 11.13
N ILE A 65 -9.68 3.63 11.42
CA ILE A 65 -9.20 2.27 11.61
C ILE A 65 -9.57 1.83 13.02
N THR A 66 -10.27 0.70 13.12
CA THR A 66 -10.75 0.14 14.38
C THR A 66 -9.83 -0.93 14.95
N ALA A 67 -9.11 -1.65 14.07
CA ALA A 67 -8.12 -2.65 14.44
C ALA A 67 -7.09 -2.84 13.32
N TYR A 68 -5.98 -3.50 13.62
CA TYR A 68 -4.89 -3.74 12.67
C TYR A 68 -4.08 -4.99 13.01
N ASN A 69 -3.29 -5.48 12.05
CA ASN A 69 -2.21 -6.45 12.27
C ASN A 69 -0.99 -6.05 11.45
N GLY A 70 0.17 -6.10 12.09
CA GLY A 70 1.48 -5.92 11.46
C GLY A 70 2.19 -7.26 11.20
N SER A 71 1.71 -8.34 11.82
CA SER A 71 2.24 -9.70 11.69
C SER A 71 1.38 -10.51 10.73
N LEU A 72 2.02 -11.11 9.73
CA LEU A 72 1.34 -11.97 8.75
C LEU A 72 0.70 -13.19 9.41
N GLU A 73 1.41 -13.80 10.38
CA GLU A 73 0.92 -14.98 11.10
C GLU A 73 -0.36 -14.67 11.88
N HIS A 74 -0.44 -13.52 12.53
CA HIS A 74 -1.61 -13.08 13.27
C HIS A 74 -2.80 -12.77 12.36
N PHE A 75 -2.55 -12.23 11.17
CA PHE A 75 -3.63 -11.94 10.23
C PHE A 75 -4.14 -13.20 9.52
N ILE A 76 -3.24 -14.02 8.97
CA ILE A 76 -3.59 -15.24 8.22
C ILE A 76 -3.99 -16.36 9.18
N GLY A 77 -3.21 -16.59 10.24
CA GLY A 77 -3.37 -17.71 11.15
C GLY A 77 -2.61 -18.97 10.72
N SER A 78 -2.24 -19.79 11.71
CA SER A 78 -1.53 -21.05 11.47
C SER A 78 -2.38 -22.02 10.66
N TYR A 79 -1.78 -22.69 9.67
CA TYR A 79 -2.42 -23.63 8.76
C TYR A 79 -3.55 -23.07 7.90
N ARG A 80 -3.56 -21.75 7.68
CA ARG A 80 -4.53 -21.04 6.83
C ARG A 80 -3.86 -20.44 5.60
N THR A 81 -4.67 -19.88 4.71
CA THR A 81 -4.21 -19.28 3.45
C THR A 81 -4.81 -17.90 3.26
N TYR A 82 -4.35 -17.17 2.24
CA TYR A 82 -4.90 -15.87 1.86
C TYR A 82 -6.39 -15.90 1.48
N SER A 83 -6.94 -17.08 1.15
CA SER A 83 -8.36 -17.21 0.83
C SER A 83 -9.27 -17.32 2.06
N ASN A 84 -8.70 -17.61 3.24
CA ASN A 84 -9.45 -17.72 4.49
C ASN A 84 -8.65 -17.24 5.71
N PRO A 85 -8.21 -15.98 5.77
CA PRO A 85 -7.47 -15.44 6.91
C PRO A 85 -8.31 -15.51 8.18
N ILE A 86 -7.67 -15.85 9.31
CA ILE A 86 -8.36 -15.95 10.60
C ILE A 86 -8.97 -14.62 11.04
N ALA A 87 -8.28 -13.50 10.80
CA ALA A 87 -8.77 -12.18 11.15
C ALA A 87 -10.06 -11.82 10.41
N VAL A 88 -10.18 -12.21 9.13
CA VAL A 88 -11.40 -11.97 8.34
C VAL A 88 -12.53 -12.91 8.77
N GLU A 89 -12.24 -14.19 9.03
CA GLU A 89 -13.24 -15.15 9.49
C GLU A 89 -13.79 -14.82 10.87
N SER A 90 -12.91 -14.40 11.80
CA SER A 90 -13.32 -13.96 13.14
C SER A 90 -13.96 -12.56 13.15
N GLY A 91 -13.78 -11.79 12.05
CA GLY A 91 -14.22 -10.40 11.95
C GLY A 91 -13.37 -9.42 12.76
N HIS A 92 -12.17 -9.79 13.18
CA HIS A 92 -11.34 -8.97 14.05
C HIS A 92 -9.83 -9.16 13.87
N CYS A 93 -9.10 -8.03 13.74
CA CYS A 93 -7.65 -7.97 13.90
C CYS A 93 -7.31 -7.82 15.39
N ASP A 94 -6.22 -8.44 15.87
CA ASP A 94 -5.85 -8.48 17.29
C ASP A 94 -4.89 -7.38 17.75
N ASN A 95 -4.54 -6.45 16.83
CA ASN A 95 -3.64 -5.31 17.04
C ASN A 95 -2.16 -5.71 17.29
N GLU A 96 -1.76 -6.90 16.89
CA GLU A 96 -0.37 -7.33 17.00
C GLU A 96 0.52 -6.70 15.93
N LEU A 97 1.68 -6.22 16.37
CA LEU A 97 2.74 -5.70 15.53
C LEU A 97 3.80 -6.77 15.26
N ASN A 98 4.48 -6.64 14.13
CA ASN A 98 5.58 -7.53 13.79
C ASN A 98 6.88 -7.10 14.45
N TYR A 99 7.62 -8.08 14.90
CA TYR A 99 8.99 -7.95 15.33
C TYR A 99 9.81 -9.16 14.85
N ASN A 100 10.60 -8.96 13.79
CA ASN A 100 11.49 -9.98 13.22
C ASN A 100 10.77 -11.27 12.73
N SER A 101 9.62 -11.11 12.09
CA SER A 101 8.93 -12.17 11.36
C SER A 101 8.31 -11.60 10.07
N ASN A 102 7.48 -12.36 9.38
CA ASN A 102 6.84 -11.89 8.17
C ASN A 102 5.89 -10.72 8.47
N SER A 103 6.16 -9.59 7.83
CA SER A 103 5.44 -8.34 8.03
C SER A 103 4.25 -8.21 7.10
N CYS A 104 3.17 -7.65 7.59
CA CYS A 104 2.05 -7.21 6.75
C CYS A 104 1.50 -5.85 7.20
N GLY A 105 0.72 -5.25 6.35
CA GLY A 105 -0.17 -4.15 6.68
C GLY A 105 -1.60 -4.62 6.57
N ALA A 106 -2.24 -4.95 7.67
CA ALA A 106 -3.65 -5.27 7.72
C ALA A 106 -4.39 -4.21 8.53
N LEU A 107 -5.39 -3.59 7.92
CA LEU A 107 -6.17 -2.50 8.49
C LEU A 107 -7.64 -2.87 8.45
N GLN A 108 -8.33 -2.73 9.58
CA GLN A 108 -9.76 -3.00 9.72
C GLN A 108 -10.53 -1.73 10.01
N THR A 109 -11.71 -1.59 9.43
CA THR A 109 -12.68 -0.58 9.79
C THR A 109 -14.08 -1.17 9.89
N GLU A 110 -14.88 -0.65 10.82
CA GLU A 110 -16.26 -1.00 10.99
C GLU A 110 -17.16 0.05 10.32
N LEU A 111 -18.09 -0.41 9.50
CA LEU A 111 -19.01 0.44 8.75
C LEU A 111 -20.44 0.03 9.00
N THR A 112 -21.31 1.03 9.22
CA THR A 112 -22.77 0.83 9.21
C THR A 112 -23.32 1.56 8.00
N LEU A 113 -23.92 0.82 7.06
CA LEU A 113 -24.52 1.38 5.85
C LEU A 113 -26.05 1.30 5.92
N GLN A 114 -26.72 2.42 5.62
CA GLN A 114 -28.16 2.46 5.45
C GLN A 114 -28.57 1.94 4.05
N PRO A 115 -29.83 1.56 3.83
CA PRO A 115 -30.31 1.17 2.50
C PRO A 115 -30.04 2.27 1.45
N GLY A 116 -29.33 1.91 0.37
CA GLY A 116 -28.93 2.84 -0.69
C GLY A 116 -27.69 3.70 -0.39
N GLU A 117 -27.11 3.59 0.82
CA GLU A 117 -25.86 4.28 1.17
C GLU A 117 -24.64 3.54 0.60
N SER A 118 -23.65 4.33 0.15
CA SER A 118 -22.33 3.85 -0.24
C SER A 118 -21.24 4.60 0.52
N LYS A 119 -20.14 3.92 0.80
CA LYS A 119 -18.96 4.49 1.44
C LYS A 119 -17.73 4.22 0.59
N GLN A 120 -16.95 5.24 0.33
CA GLN A 120 -15.69 5.11 -0.38
C GLN A 120 -14.54 5.00 0.62
N LEU A 121 -13.70 3.98 0.43
CA LEU A 121 -12.44 3.80 1.12
C LEU A 121 -11.31 3.92 0.12
N VAL A 122 -10.24 4.63 0.49
CA VAL A 122 -9.04 4.77 -0.31
C VAL A 122 -7.89 4.10 0.44
N PHE A 123 -7.21 3.17 -0.21
CA PHE A 123 -6.02 2.53 0.32
C PHE A 123 -4.79 3.09 -0.37
N ILE A 124 -3.77 3.41 0.41
CA ILE A 124 -2.52 3.99 -0.07
C ILE A 124 -1.39 3.06 0.35
N LEU A 125 -0.75 2.46 -0.65
CA LEU A 125 0.49 1.71 -0.48
C LEU A 125 1.64 2.56 -1.02
N GLY A 126 2.69 2.71 -0.23
CA GLY A 126 3.84 3.49 -0.64
C GLY A 126 5.14 3.01 -0.03
N TYR A 127 6.20 3.57 -0.53
CA TYR A 127 7.55 3.31 -0.13
C TYR A 127 8.34 4.61 -0.15
N VAL A 128 9.22 4.81 0.80
CA VAL A 128 10.12 5.95 0.87
C VAL A 128 11.53 5.50 1.23
N GLU A 129 12.50 6.23 0.72
CA GLU A 129 13.91 6.06 1.00
C GLU A 129 14.43 7.33 1.64
N ASN A 130 15.05 7.21 2.80
CA ASN A 130 15.75 8.29 3.46
C ASN A 130 17.24 8.21 3.13
N PRO A 131 18.00 9.32 3.14
CA PRO A 131 19.44 9.24 3.29
C PRO A 131 19.81 8.44 4.54
N VAL A 132 20.87 7.64 4.48
CA VAL A 132 21.26 6.76 5.60
C VAL A 132 21.46 7.55 6.90
N GLU A 133 22.06 8.72 6.79
CA GLU A 133 22.29 9.66 7.90
C GLU A 133 21.01 10.25 8.50
N GLU A 134 19.89 10.23 7.75
CA GLU A 134 18.58 10.70 8.17
C GLU A 134 17.63 9.57 8.56
N LYS A 135 18.13 8.33 8.67
CA LYS A 135 17.32 7.16 8.98
C LYS A 135 16.58 7.29 10.31
N PHE A 136 17.26 7.82 11.30
CA PHE A 136 16.72 8.02 12.64
C PHE A 136 16.63 9.50 13.01
N ASN A 137 15.63 9.82 13.81
CA ASN A 137 15.52 11.12 14.48
C ASN A 137 16.52 11.21 15.64
N ALA A 138 16.69 12.40 16.20
CA ALA A 138 17.61 12.64 17.33
C ALA A 138 17.22 11.86 18.61
N ASP A 139 15.98 11.45 18.74
CA ASP A 139 15.47 10.64 19.85
C ASP A 139 15.63 9.11 19.61
N GLY A 140 16.25 8.71 18.49
CA GLY A 140 16.44 7.31 18.11
C GLY A 140 15.23 6.66 17.44
N SER A 141 14.13 7.37 17.25
CA SER A 141 12.97 6.85 16.51
C SER A 141 13.24 6.88 15.00
N MET A 142 12.59 5.97 14.26
CA MET A 142 12.65 5.94 12.80
C MET A 142 12.08 7.24 12.21
N ASN A 143 12.80 7.87 11.29
CA ASN A 143 12.33 9.05 10.57
C ASN A 143 11.29 8.66 9.52
N LYS A 144 10.03 8.99 9.77
CA LYS A 144 8.87 8.69 8.93
C LYS A 144 8.32 9.93 8.18
N SER A 145 9.02 11.05 8.27
CA SER A 145 8.53 12.34 7.76
C SER A 145 8.19 12.33 6.27
N ARG A 146 9.01 11.68 5.46
CA ARG A 146 8.76 11.54 4.00
C ARG A 146 7.54 10.69 3.69
N ALA A 147 7.31 9.62 4.46
CA ALA A 147 6.10 8.79 4.31
C ALA A 147 4.84 9.58 4.65
N TYR A 148 4.87 10.37 5.73
CA TYR A 148 3.75 11.22 6.10
C TYR A 148 3.48 12.30 5.04
N ALA A 149 4.52 12.96 4.53
CA ALA A 149 4.39 13.97 3.49
C ALA A 149 3.77 13.37 2.20
N MET A 150 4.17 12.16 1.81
CA MET A 150 3.59 11.46 0.66
C MET A 150 2.10 11.13 0.89
N MET A 151 1.75 10.66 2.08
CA MET A 151 0.35 10.35 2.40
C MET A 151 -0.55 11.58 2.44
N GLU A 152 -0.03 12.74 2.87
CA GLU A 152 -0.78 14.01 2.89
C GLU A 152 -1.24 14.45 1.49
N GLN A 153 -0.56 14.02 0.43
CA GLN A 153 -0.95 14.29 -0.96
C GLN A 153 -2.24 13.57 -1.35
N TYR A 154 -2.59 12.46 -0.67
CA TYR A 154 -3.73 11.59 -1.00
C TYR A 154 -4.64 11.31 0.20
N ASN A 155 -4.58 12.15 1.22
CA ASN A 155 -5.26 11.91 2.50
C ASN A 155 -6.77 12.18 2.49
N THR A 156 -7.36 12.51 1.34
CA THR A 156 -8.82 12.61 1.17
C THR A 156 -9.28 12.04 -0.18
N PRO A 157 -10.52 11.55 -0.29
CA PRO A 157 -11.08 11.08 -1.56
C PRO A 157 -11.03 12.13 -2.67
N GLU A 158 -11.19 13.41 -2.33
CA GLU A 158 -11.16 14.52 -3.29
C GLU A 158 -9.76 14.70 -3.88
N LYS A 159 -8.70 14.62 -3.06
CA LYS A 159 -7.31 14.69 -3.52
C LYS A 159 -6.97 13.52 -4.45
N VAL A 160 -7.45 12.32 -4.13
CA VAL A 160 -7.28 11.13 -4.99
C VAL A 160 -8.00 11.32 -6.31
N ALA A 161 -9.24 11.81 -6.29
CA ALA A 161 -10.01 12.09 -7.51
C ALA A 161 -9.32 13.17 -8.37
N ALA A 162 -8.77 14.21 -7.76
CA ALA A 162 -8.01 15.26 -8.45
C ALA A 162 -6.74 14.71 -9.12
N ALA A 163 -5.97 13.89 -8.41
CA ALA A 163 -4.76 13.25 -8.94
C ALA A 163 -5.11 12.30 -10.12
N LEU A 164 -6.19 11.55 -10.03
CA LEU A 164 -6.66 10.70 -11.12
C LEU A 164 -7.09 11.53 -12.34
N ALA A 165 -7.77 12.66 -12.13
CA ALA A 165 -8.18 13.58 -13.19
C ALA A 165 -6.95 14.21 -13.88
N GLU A 166 -5.93 14.60 -13.12
CA GLU A 166 -4.67 15.11 -13.65
C GLU A 166 -3.93 14.06 -14.48
N LEU A 167 -3.82 12.83 -13.97
CA LEU A 167 -3.25 11.71 -14.70
C LEU A 167 -4.00 11.45 -16.02
N LYS A 168 -5.35 11.45 -15.95
CA LYS A 168 -6.16 11.28 -17.13
C LYS A 168 -5.94 12.40 -18.15
N ALA A 169 -5.88 13.65 -17.72
CA ALA A 169 -5.62 14.80 -18.60
C ALA A 169 -4.25 14.71 -19.28
N MET A 170 -3.22 14.26 -18.55
CA MET A 170 -1.89 14.00 -19.12
C MET A 170 -1.96 12.94 -20.24
N TRP A 171 -2.63 11.82 -19.99
CA TRP A 171 -2.81 10.77 -20.99
C TRP A 171 -3.63 11.23 -22.19
N ASP A 172 -4.73 11.94 -21.99
CA ASP A 172 -5.57 12.50 -23.05
C ASP A 172 -4.75 13.48 -23.92
N ALA A 173 -3.93 14.32 -23.31
CA ALA A 173 -3.05 15.24 -24.02
C ALA A 173 -1.97 14.52 -24.84
N LEU A 174 -1.42 13.43 -24.32
CA LEU A 174 -0.46 12.60 -25.05
C LEU A 174 -1.12 11.88 -26.22
N LEU A 175 -2.20 11.14 -25.96
CA LEU A 175 -2.87 10.29 -26.93
C LEU A 175 -3.60 11.09 -28.02
N SER A 176 -3.98 12.34 -27.78
CA SER A 176 -4.63 13.21 -28.76
C SER A 176 -3.67 13.76 -29.84
N LYS A 177 -2.34 13.59 -29.67
CA LYS A 177 -1.36 14.08 -30.66
C LYS A 177 -1.50 13.39 -32.01
N TYR A 178 -1.94 12.16 -32.01
CA TYR A 178 -2.19 11.39 -33.22
C TYR A 178 -3.45 10.51 -33.02
N SER A 179 -4.39 10.62 -33.93
CA SER A 179 -5.65 9.86 -33.83
C SER A 179 -6.16 9.49 -35.22
N VAL A 180 -6.62 8.26 -35.35
CA VAL A 180 -7.29 7.75 -36.55
C VAL A 180 -8.69 7.26 -36.21
N LYS A 181 -9.61 7.36 -37.17
CA LYS A 181 -10.95 6.80 -37.07
C LYS A 181 -11.24 5.97 -38.30
N THR A 182 -11.30 4.67 -38.16
CA THR A 182 -11.62 3.69 -39.20
C THR A 182 -12.86 2.89 -38.84
N PRO A 183 -13.47 2.14 -39.78
CA PRO A 183 -14.55 1.20 -39.44
C PRO A 183 -14.12 0.04 -38.55
N ASP A 184 -12.82 -0.21 -38.39
CA ASP A 184 -12.28 -1.28 -37.53
C ASP A 184 -11.87 -0.72 -36.17
N ASP A 185 -12.65 -1.06 -35.14
CA ASP A 185 -12.39 -0.62 -33.75
C ASP A 185 -11.11 -1.20 -33.15
N LYS A 186 -10.65 -2.37 -33.62
CA LYS A 186 -9.38 -2.97 -33.15
C LYS A 186 -8.22 -2.17 -33.69
N MET A 187 -8.27 -1.78 -34.96
CA MET A 187 -7.26 -0.91 -35.56
C MET A 187 -7.23 0.47 -34.88
N ASN A 188 -8.41 1.06 -34.62
CA ASN A 188 -8.51 2.34 -33.91
C ASN A 188 -7.85 2.25 -32.53
N ARG A 189 -8.11 1.21 -31.78
CA ARG A 189 -7.51 0.98 -30.44
C ARG A 189 -6.00 0.78 -30.52
N MET A 190 -5.56 -0.04 -31.48
CA MET A 190 -4.13 -0.29 -31.67
C MET A 190 -3.36 0.99 -31.97
N VAL A 191 -3.84 1.78 -32.92
CA VAL A 191 -3.16 2.99 -33.38
C VAL A 191 -3.27 4.12 -32.34
N ASN A 192 -4.47 4.35 -31.79
CA ASN A 192 -4.71 5.51 -30.94
C ASN A 192 -4.20 5.35 -29.51
N ILE A 193 -3.93 4.12 -29.04
CA ILE A 193 -3.50 3.87 -27.68
C ILE A 193 -2.14 3.14 -27.67
N TRP A 194 -2.11 1.92 -28.18
CA TRP A 194 -0.95 1.05 -28.01
C TRP A 194 0.33 1.55 -28.67
N ASN A 195 0.25 2.08 -29.88
CA ASN A 195 1.44 2.60 -30.56
C ASN A 195 2.04 3.78 -29.80
N GLN A 196 1.21 4.70 -29.33
CA GLN A 196 1.68 5.88 -28.59
C GLN A 196 2.22 5.49 -27.20
N TYR A 197 1.53 4.58 -26.52
CA TYR A 197 2.00 4.03 -25.26
C TYR A 197 3.36 3.33 -25.42
N GLN A 198 3.49 2.48 -26.44
CA GLN A 198 4.75 1.77 -26.70
C GLN A 198 5.90 2.73 -26.99
N CYS A 199 5.68 3.76 -27.78
CA CYS A 199 6.69 4.79 -28.02
C CYS A 199 7.12 5.48 -26.71
N MET A 200 6.18 5.85 -25.85
CA MET A 200 6.47 6.49 -24.57
C MET A 200 7.29 5.58 -23.63
N VAL A 201 6.98 4.28 -23.59
CA VAL A 201 7.67 3.32 -22.70
C VAL A 201 9.05 2.93 -23.21
N THR A 202 9.32 3.10 -24.51
CA THR A 202 10.60 2.71 -25.14
C THR A 202 11.66 3.82 -25.04
N PHE A 203 11.25 5.07 -24.86
CA PHE A 203 12.11 6.24 -24.73
C PHE A 203 12.17 6.76 -23.28
#